data_7208d7d98ff0dda218667aa5d8431ffc
#
_entry.id   7208d7d98ff0dda218667aa5d8431ffc
#
_cell.length_a   1.000
_cell.length_b   1.000
_cell.length_c   1.000
_cell.angle_alpha   90.00
_cell.angle_beta   90.00
_cell.angle_gamma   90.00
#
_symmetry.space_group_name_H-M   'P 1'
#
loop_
_entity.id
_entity.type
_entity.pdbx_description
1 polymer ?
#
loop_
_entity_poly.entity_id
_entity_poly.type
_entity_poly.pdbx_seq_one_letter_code
_entity_poly.pdbx_strand_id
1 'polypeptide(L)'
;MKQKTKKPNKKVGRPKFVVTKDMCERAEAYASQGLTSEQIALALGIGQSTLYDKQNEFKEFAEAIKRGKGRGIQRVTNKLYEKALEGDNTAMIFYLKNRAGWQDKIEKETIIEQRQVIDLTRISNNELSKLKSILTSVTTEGGSRGNEEVIEGVHKKLLGSD
;
A
#
# COMPACT_ATOMS: atom_id res chain seq x y z
N MET A 1 0.24 44.48 60.97
CA MET A 1 0.87 44.02 59.69
C MET A 1 0.26 42.69 59.31
N LYS A 2 -0.57 42.66 58.23
CA LYS A 2 -1.22 41.43 57.77
C LYS A 2 -0.36 40.80 56.69
N GLN A 3 0.22 39.63 56.93
CA GLN A 3 1.00 38.86 55.94
C GLN A 3 0.02 38.24 54.92
N LYS A 4 0.20 38.62 53.66
CA LYS A 4 -0.50 38.02 52.51
C LYS A 4 0.14 36.67 52.22
N THR A 5 -0.51 35.55 52.56
CA THR A 5 -0.11 34.21 52.12
C THR A 5 -0.33 34.07 50.61
N LYS A 6 0.77 33.91 49.86
CA LYS A 6 0.75 33.60 48.43
C LYS A 6 0.20 32.18 48.26
N LYS A 7 -0.99 32.05 47.67
CA LYS A 7 -1.53 30.73 47.24
C LYS A 7 -0.63 30.14 46.16
N PRO A 8 -0.25 28.85 46.24
CA PRO A 8 0.54 28.21 45.20
C PRO A 8 -0.30 28.13 43.89
N ASN A 9 0.27 28.64 42.80
CA ASN A 9 -0.30 28.61 41.49
C ASN A 9 -0.27 27.15 41.00
N LYS A 10 -1.35 26.37 41.21
CA LYS A 10 -1.55 25.07 40.58
C LYS A 10 -1.74 25.28 39.08
N LYS A 11 -0.72 24.95 38.29
CA LYS A 11 -0.88 24.81 36.84
C LYS A 11 -1.87 23.67 36.60
N VAL A 12 -3.15 24.04 36.41
CA VAL A 12 -4.22 23.12 36.04
C VAL A 12 -4.07 22.88 34.55
N GLY A 13 -3.19 21.96 34.13
CA GLY A 13 -3.11 21.42 32.80
C GLY A 13 -3.74 20.03 32.76
N ARG A 14 -4.23 19.60 31.61
CA ARG A 14 -4.69 18.21 31.39
C ARG A 14 -3.59 17.27 31.89
N PRO A 15 -3.91 16.25 32.75
CA PRO A 15 -2.92 15.31 33.24
C PRO A 15 -2.18 14.67 32.05
N LYS A 16 -0.84 14.63 32.12
CA LYS A 16 -0.04 13.99 31.08
C LYS A 16 -0.40 12.51 31.01
N PHE A 17 -0.72 12.05 29.82
CA PHE A 17 -0.97 10.64 29.56
C PHE A 17 0.31 9.84 29.80
N VAL A 18 0.25 8.87 30.72
CA VAL A 18 1.37 8.01 31.10
C VAL A 18 1.18 6.64 30.46
N VAL A 19 2.19 6.14 29.75
CA VAL A 19 2.20 4.77 29.23
C VAL A 19 2.49 3.83 30.41
N THR A 20 1.55 2.95 30.68
CA THR A 20 1.70 1.91 31.71
C THR A 20 2.05 0.57 31.05
N LYS A 21 2.57 -0.38 31.87
CA LYS A 21 2.86 -1.74 31.38
C LYS A 21 1.59 -2.43 30.87
N ASP A 22 0.46 -2.27 31.54
CA ASP A 22 -0.85 -2.77 31.09
C ASP A 22 -1.22 -2.22 29.69
N MET A 23 -0.94 -0.95 29.43
CA MET A 23 -1.16 -0.39 28.10
C MET A 23 -0.27 -1.01 27.02
N CYS A 24 0.98 -1.31 27.34
CA CYS A 24 1.88 -2.00 26.40
C CYS A 24 1.36 -3.41 26.10
N GLU A 25 0.90 -4.15 27.10
CA GLU A 25 0.33 -5.49 26.94
C GLU A 25 -0.96 -5.46 26.10
N ARG A 26 -1.87 -4.51 26.38
CA ARG A 26 -3.10 -4.33 25.60
C ARG A 26 -2.81 -3.92 24.17
N ALA A 27 -1.88 -2.98 23.96
CA ALA A 27 -1.45 -2.56 22.63
C ALA A 27 -0.84 -3.72 21.81
N GLU A 28 -0.02 -4.58 22.47
CA GLU A 28 0.54 -5.78 21.88
C GLU A 28 -0.56 -6.79 21.50
N ALA A 29 -1.53 -7.00 22.39
CA ALA A 29 -2.67 -7.87 22.12
C ALA A 29 -3.50 -7.40 20.91
N TYR A 30 -3.87 -6.11 20.87
CA TYR A 30 -4.61 -5.54 19.73
C TYR A 30 -3.81 -5.61 18.44
N ALA A 31 -2.52 -5.28 18.47
CA ALA A 31 -1.65 -5.40 17.31
C ALA A 31 -1.55 -6.86 16.81
N SER A 32 -1.57 -7.86 17.72
CA SER A 32 -1.53 -9.29 17.35
C SER A 32 -2.83 -9.79 16.69
N GLN A 33 -3.92 -9.05 16.86
CA GLN A 33 -5.19 -9.30 16.17
C GLN A 33 -5.26 -8.65 14.77
N GLY A 34 -4.21 -7.94 14.37
CA GLY A 34 -4.14 -7.30 13.06
C GLY A 34 -4.74 -5.90 13.01
N LEU A 35 -5.06 -5.28 14.16
CA LEU A 35 -5.60 -3.94 14.20
C LEU A 35 -4.59 -2.92 13.65
N THR A 36 -5.09 -1.93 12.90
CA THR A 36 -4.30 -0.79 12.44
C THR A 36 -3.93 0.13 13.62
N SER A 37 -2.94 1.00 13.43
CA SER A 37 -2.53 1.96 14.47
C SER A 37 -3.69 2.86 14.93
N GLU A 38 -4.57 3.25 14.00
CA GLU A 38 -5.78 4.01 14.29
C GLU A 38 -6.76 3.22 15.16
N GLN A 39 -7.02 1.96 14.80
CA GLN A 39 -7.90 1.08 15.56
C GLN A 39 -7.34 0.77 16.96
N ILE A 40 -6.01 0.61 17.07
CA ILE A 40 -5.33 0.43 18.38
C ILE A 40 -5.50 1.69 19.24
N ALA A 41 -5.32 2.88 18.67
CA ALA A 41 -5.53 4.13 19.40
C ALA A 41 -6.96 4.23 19.92
N LEU A 42 -7.94 3.93 19.06
CA LEU A 42 -9.36 3.92 19.43
C LEU A 42 -9.66 2.91 20.55
N ALA A 43 -9.12 1.69 20.45
CA ALA A 43 -9.31 0.63 21.46
C ALA A 43 -8.65 0.95 22.80
N LEU A 44 -7.57 1.76 22.79
CA LEU A 44 -6.92 2.26 23.99
C LEU A 44 -7.58 3.54 24.54
N GLY A 45 -8.56 4.11 23.85
CA GLY A 45 -9.24 5.35 24.24
C GLY A 45 -8.38 6.60 24.08
N ILE A 46 -7.43 6.62 23.14
CA ILE A 46 -6.54 7.74 22.87
C ILE A 46 -6.64 8.20 21.42
N GLY A 47 -6.21 9.44 21.16
CA GLY A 47 -6.13 9.94 19.78
C GLY A 47 -4.96 9.30 19.03
N GLN A 48 -5.10 9.18 17.69
CA GLN A 48 -4.07 8.62 16.83
C GLN A 48 -2.74 9.40 16.92
N SER A 49 -2.79 10.73 16.97
CA SER A 49 -1.61 11.58 17.18
C SER A 49 -0.91 11.26 18.49
N THR A 50 -1.70 11.10 19.58
CA THR A 50 -1.17 10.72 20.90
C THR A 50 -0.49 9.35 20.86
N LEU A 51 -1.04 8.38 20.12
CA LEU A 51 -0.41 7.07 19.96
C LEU A 51 0.96 7.20 19.28
N TYR A 52 1.08 7.96 18.20
CA TYR A 52 2.36 8.18 17.52
C TYR A 52 3.36 8.93 18.38
N ASP A 53 2.94 9.97 19.10
CA ASP A 53 3.78 10.70 20.03
C ASP A 53 4.34 9.77 21.12
N LYS A 54 3.49 8.88 21.64
CA LYS A 54 3.89 7.93 22.68
C LYS A 54 4.76 6.79 22.14
N GLN A 55 4.61 6.36 20.90
CA GLN A 55 5.55 5.43 20.27
C GLN A 55 6.95 6.05 20.11
N ASN A 56 7.03 7.35 19.83
CA ASN A 56 8.29 8.06 19.70
C ASN A 56 8.93 8.34 21.09
N GLU A 57 8.12 8.63 22.10
CA GLU A 57 8.58 8.93 23.45
C GLU A 57 8.99 7.68 24.24
N PHE A 58 8.24 6.56 24.09
CA PHE A 58 8.42 5.32 24.84
C PHE A 58 8.75 4.15 23.91
N LYS A 59 10.03 3.80 23.87
CA LYS A 59 10.53 2.70 23.04
C LYS A 59 9.85 1.36 23.34
N GLU A 60 9.60 1.06 24.62
CA GLU A 60 8.91 -0.17 25.02
C GLU A 60 7.50 -0.29 24.45
N PHE A 61 6.78 0.83 24.34
CA PHE A 61 5.44 0.87 23.76
C PHE A 61 5.48 0.62 22.24
N ALA A 62 6.44 1.22 21.54
CA ALA A 62 6.67 0.98 20.13
C ALA A 62 7.04 -0.49 19.85
N GLU A 63 7.92 -1.06 20.67
CA GLU A 63 8.34 -2.46 20.57
C GLU A 63 7.19 -3.43 20.87
N ALA A 64 6.32 -3.13 21.83
CA ALA A 64 5.14 -3.93 22.13
C ALA A 64 4.20 -4.03 20.92
N ILE A 65 3.90 -2.91 20.26
CA ILE A 65 3.09 -2.88 19.04
C ILE A 65 3.77 -3.66 17.91
N LYS A 66 5.09 -3.48 17.73
CA LYS A 66 5.86 -4.22 16.71
C LYS A 66 5.84 -5.73 16.95
N ARG A 67 6.04 -6.17 18.20
CA ARG A 67 5.94 -7.59 18.59
C ARG A 67 4.55 -8.15 18.32
N GLY A 68 3.51 -7.40 18.69
CA GLY A 68 2.13 -7.79 18.42
C GLY A 68 1.86 -8.02 16.95
N LYS A 69 2.23 -7.07 16.08
CA LYS A 69 2.11 -7.22 14.62
C LYS A 69 2.84 -8.46 14.09
N GLY A 70 4.08 -8.68 14.56
CA GLY A 70 4.85 -9.88 14.20
C GLY A 70 4.16 -11.18 14.60
N ARG A 71 3.62 -11.25 15.84
CA ARG A 71 2.86 -12.42 16.32
C ARG A 71 1.58 -12.67 15.52
N GLY A 72 0.87 -11.61 15.13
CA GLY A 72 -0.32 -11.72 14.28
C GLY A 72 0.00 -12.35 12.93
N ILE A 73 1.00 -11.80 12.24
CA ILE A 73 1.47 -12.33 10.96
C ILE A 73 1.93 -13.79 11.11
N GLN A 74 2.70 -14.10 12.15
CA GLN A 74 3.20 -15.45 12.41
C GLN A 74 2.05 -16.45 12.54
N ARG A 75 0.98 -16.14 13.27
CA ARG A 75 -0.19 -17.02 13.45
C ARG A 75 -0.88 -17.33 12.12
N VAL A 76 -1.11 -16.29 11.29
CA VAL A 76 -1.74 -16.47 9.98
C VAL A 76 -0.83 -17.26 9.04
N THR A 77 0.48 -16.97 9.04
CA THR A 77 1.46 -17.69 8.23
C THR A 77 1.52 -19.17 8.61
N ASN A 78 1.51 -19.49 9.91
CA ASN A 78 1.49 -20.89 10.37
C ASN A 78 0.23 -21.61 9.89
N LYS A 79 -0.95 -20.97 10.02
CA LYS A 79 -2.21 -21.57 9.54
C LYS A 79 -2.26 -21.75 8.04
N LEU A 80 -1.73 -20.80 7.28
CA LEU A 80 -1.59 -20.92 5.83
C LEU A 80 -0.68 -22.09 5.46
N TYR A 81 0.45 -22.22 6.13
CA TYR A 81 1.43 -23.29 5.92
C TYR A 81 0.82 -24.67 6.27
N GLU A 82 0.15 -24.79 7.42
CA GLU A 82 -0.55 -26.02 7.81
C GLU A 82 -1.56 -26.44 6.73
N LYS A 83 -2.42 -25.51 6.27
CA LYS A 83 -3.39 -25.78 5.20
C LYS A 83 -2.73 -26.21 3.88
N ALA A 84 -1.62 -25.57 3.53
CA ALA A 84 -0.87 -25.98 2.33
C ALA A 84 -0.35 -27.42 2.45
N LEU A 85 0.13 -27.85 3.64
CA LEU A 85 0.58 -29.21 3.88
C LEU A 85 -0.58 -30.22 3.91
N GLU A 86 -1.77 -29.81 4.30
CA GLU A 86 -3.01 -30.63 4.26
C GLU A 86 -3.52 -30.86 2.82
N GLY A 87 -2.92 -30.23 1.80
CA GLY A 87 -3.26 -30.43 0.39
C GLY A 87 -4.22 -29.39 -0.18
N ASP A 88 -4.43 -28.25 0.48
CA ASP A 88 -5.20 -27.14 -0.08
C ASP A 88 -4.42 -26.46 -1.21
N ASN A 89 -4.85 -26.68 -2.45
CA ASN A 89 -4.21 -26.14 -3.65
C ASN A 89 -4.12 -24.61 -3.63
N THR A 90 -5.13 -23.93 -3.13
CA THR A 90 -5.15 -22.48 -3.05
C THR A 90 -4.09 -21.95 -2.08
N ALA A 91 -3.98 -22.57 -0.91
CA ALA A 91 -2.96 -22.24 0.09
C ALA A 91 -1.54 -22.54 -0.42
N MET A 92 -1.34 -23.68 -1.13
CA MET A 92 -0.06 -24.03 -1.75
C MET A 92 0.36 -23.01 -2.81
N ILE A 93 -0.53 -22.65 -3.75
CA ILE A 93 -0.26 -21.68 -4.80
C ILE A 93 0.04 -20.31 -4.19
N PHE A 94 -0.75 -19.86 -3.22
CA PHE A 94 -0.53 -18.59 -2.55
C PHE A 94 0.83 -18.55 -1.84
N TYR A 95 1.19 -19.61 -1.11
CA TYR A 95 2.47 -19.71 -0.41
C TYR A 95 3.64 -19.69 -1.38
N LEU A 96 3.59 -20.47 -2.46
CA LEU A 96 4.66 -20.58 -3.46
C LEU A 96 4.84 -19.27 -4.23
N LYS A 97 3.76 -18.58 -4.60
CA LYS A 97 3.83 -17.26 -5.25
C LYS A 97 4.54 -16.23 -4.37
N ASN A 98 4.21 -16.20 -3.07
CA ASN A 98 4.73 -15.18 -2.17
C ASN A 98 6.12 -15.50 -1.61
N ARG A 99 6.51 -16.78 -1.48
CA ARG A 99 7.76 -17.20 -0.86
C ARG A 99 8.80 -17.72 -1.85
N ALA A 100 8.37 -18.46 -2.87
CA ALA A 100 9.27 -19.05 -3.87
C ALA A 100 9.37 -18.22 -5.16
N GLY A 101 8.69 -17.07 -5.23
CA GLY A 101 8.73 -16.19 -6.39
C GLY A 101 8.05 -16.76 -7.63
N TRP A 102 7.17 -17.75 -7.48
CA TRP A 102 6.38 -18.27 -8.58
C TRP A 102 5.43 -17.19 -9.10
N GLN A 103 5.43 -16.99 -10.42
CA GLN A 103 4.57 -16.00 -11.09
C GLN A 103 3.82 -16.69 -12.22
N ASP A 104 2.57 -16.29 -12.41
CA ASP A 104 1.81 -16.68 -13.59
C ASP A 104 2.41 -15.99 -14.82
N LYS A 105 2.58 -16.72 -15.93
CA LYS A 105 3.14 -16.17 -17.17
C LYS A 105 2.33 -14.99 -17.72
N ILE A 106 1.03 -14.98 -17.46
CA ILE A 106 0.08 -13.96 -17.94
C ILE A 106 0.40 -12.56 -17.36
N GLU A 107 0.85 -12.47 -16.09
CA GLU A 107 1.20 -11.17 -15.49
C GLU A 107 2.40 -10.48 -16.15
N LYS A 108 3.34 -11.26 -16.71
CA LYS A 108 4.52 -10.71 -17.40
C LYS A 108 4.17 -10.10 -18.75
N GLU A 109 3.26 -10.70 -19.50
CA GLU A 109 2.83 -10.17 -20.80
C GLU A 109 2.04 -8.88 -20.63
N THR A 110 1.12 -8.82 -19.68
CA THR A 110 0.31 -7.60 -19.41
C THR A 110 1.18 -6.43 -18.90
N ILE A 111 2.24 -6.70 -18.11
CA ILE A 111 3.15 -5.64 -17.63
C ILE A 111 4.05 -5.11 -18.75
N ILE A 112 4.41 -5.94 -19.73
CA ILE A 112 5.22 -5.52 -20.87
C ILE A 112 4.42 -4.63 -21.82
N GLU A 113 3.15 -4.95 -22.08
CA GLU A 113 2.26 -4.12 -22.90
C GLU A 113 1.98 -2.75 -22.26
N GLN A 114 1.83 -2.66 -20.95
CA GLN A 114 1.62 -1.38 -20.25
C GLN A 114 2.87 -0.48 -20.18
N ARG A 115 4.06 -1.00 -20.45
CA ARG A 115 5.33 -0.24 -20.37
C ARG A 115 5.87 0.26 -21.71
N GLN A 116 5.18 0.07 -22.81
CA GLN A 116 5.51 0.80 -24.03
C GLN A 116 5.02 2.25 -23.93
N VAL A 117 5.63 3.00 -23.02
CA VAL A 117 5.52 4.46 -23.04
C VAL A 117 6.30 4.93 -24.26
N ILE A 118 5.58 5.25 -25.32
CA ILE A 118 6.17 5.89 -26.50
C ILE A 118 6.70 7.24 -26.02
N ASP A 119 8.01 7.40 -26.00
CA ASP A 119 8.65 8.66 -25.65
C ASP A 119 8.45 9.65 -26.81
N LEU A 120 7.36 10.40 -26.76
CA LEU A 120 7.00 11.40 -27.76
C LEU A 120 7.88 12.67 -27.68
N THR A 121 8.75 12.80 -26.69
CA THR A 121 9.58 14.00 -26.51
C THR A 121 10.66 14.15 -27.59
N ARG A 122 10.99 13.06 -28.29
CA ARG A 122 11.98 13.00 -29.37
C ARG A 122 11.39 13.12 -30.77
N ILE A 123 10.07 13.19 -30.90
CA ILE A 123 9.37 13.28 -32.19
C ILE A 123 9.32 14.74 -32.64
N SER A 124 9.75 15.01 -33.86
CA SER A 124 9.68 16.34 -34.44
C SER A 124 8.23 16.79 -34.66
N ASN A 125 8.00 18.11 -34.71
CA ASN A 125 6.67 18.68 -34.96
C ASN A 125 6.02 18.19 -36.27
N ASN A 126 6.83 17.83 -37.25
CA ASN A 126 6.38 17.31 -38.57
C ASN A 126 5.87 15.87 -38.44
N GLU A 127 6.54 15.04 -37.63
CA GLU A 127 6.12 13.67 -37.35
C GLU A 127 4.89 13.63 -36.43
N LEU A 128 4.79 14.56 -35.47
CA LEU A 128 3.58 14.74 -34.63
C LEU A 128 2.35 15.10 -35.49
N SER A 129 2.52 15.95 -36.51
CA SER A 129 1.45 16.33 -37.46
C SER A 129 0.99 15.13 -38.29
N LYS A 130 1.91 14.29 -38.77
CA LYS A 130 1.60 13.04 -39.48
C LYS A 130 0.87 12.03 -38.57
N LEU A 131 1.34 11.84 -37.35
CA LEU A 131 0.67 10.98 -36.35
C LEU A 131 -0.76 11.45 -36.05
N LYS A 132 -0.96 12.76 -35.90
CA LYS A 132 -2.28 13.34 -35.70
C LYS A 132 -3.21 13.05 -36.89
N SER A 133 -2.74 13.23 -38.12
CA SER A 133 -3.54 12.97 -39.32
C SER A 133 -3.94 11.49 -39.46
N ILE A 134 -3.02 10.56 -39.12
CA ILE A 134 -3.28 9.11 -39.15
C ILE A 134 -4.31 8.73 -38.08
N LEU A 135 -4.16 9.21 -36.85
CA LEU A 135 -5.11 8.96 -35.78
C LEU A 135 -6.50 9.48 -36.08
N THR A 136 -6.59 10.68 -36.69
CA THR A 136 -7.87 11.27 -37.07
C THR A 136 -8.55 10.45 -38.19
N SER A 137 -7.80 9.94 -39.17
CA SER A 137 -8.36 9.10 -40.24
C SER A 137 -8.87 7.74 -39.69
N VAL A 138 -8.17 7.15 -38.74
CA VAL A 138 -8.58 5.88 -38.11
C VAL A 138 -9.82 6.05 -37.23
N THR A 139 -9.95 7.16 -36.50
CA THR A 139 -11.13 7.44 -35.65
C THR A 139 -12.38 7.78 -36.48
N THR A 140 -12.25 8.31 -37.69
CA THR A 140 -13.39 8.61 -38.56
C THR A 140 -13.88 7.39 -39.33
N GLU A 141 -13.03 6.38 -39.59
CA GLU A 141 -13.40 5.17 -40.35
C GLU A 141 -13.77 3.98 -39.44
N GLY A 142 -13.49 4.03 -38.12
CA GLY A 142 -13.48 2.87 -37.25
C GLY A 142 -14.58 2.82 -36.20
N GLY A 143 -15.83 2.79 -36.61
CA GLY A 143 -16.95 2.52 -35.70
C GLY A 143 -17.15 1.05 -35.30
N SER A 144 -16.24 0.11 -35.53
CA SER A 144 -16.38 -1.30 -35.01
C SER A 144 -15.28 -2.28 -35.45
N ARG A 145 -14.00 -1.91 -35.36
CA ARG A 145 -12.91 -2.86 -35.62
C ARG A 145 -12.02 -2.99 -34.41
N GLY A 146 -11.65 -4.23 -34.07
CA GLY A 146 -10.86 -4.54 -32.87
C GLY A 146 -9.48 -3.86 -32.86
N ASN A 147 -8.94 -3.63 -31.67
CA ASN A 147 -7.69 -2.89 -31.45
C ASN A 147 -6.48 -3.43 -32.22
N GLU A 148 -6.45 -4.71 -32.60
CA GLU A 148 -5.36 -5.33 -33.35
C GLU A 148 -5.26 -4.83 -34.80
N GLU A 149 -6.38 -4.69 -35.53
CA GLU A 149 -6.38 -4.16 -36.91
C GLU A 149 -5.95 -2.69 -36.96
N VAL A 150 -6.27 -1.91 -35.92
CA VAL A 150 -5.86 -0.51 -35.82
C VAL A 150 -4.35 -0.37 -35.66
N ILE A 151 -3.74 -1.21 -34.81
CA ILE A 151 -2.29 -1.21 -34.55
C ILE A 151 -1.53 -1.64 -35.81
N GLU A 152 -1.99 -2.67 -36.52
CA GLU A 152 -1.37 -3.16 -37.74
C GLU A 152 -1.49 -2.14 -38.91
N GLY A 153 -2.62 -1.46 -39.01
CA GLY A 153 -2.83 -0.37 -39.99
C GLY A 153 -1.94 0.84 -39.76
N VAL A 154 -1.71 1.23 -38.48
CA VAL A 154 -0.80 2.32 -38.11
C VAL A 154 0.65 1.93 -38.38
N HIS A 155 1.05 0.71 -38.04
CA HIS A 155 2.40 0.21 -38.27
C HIS A 155 2.77 0.17 -39.78
N LYS A 156 1.84 -0.28 -40.61
CA LYS A 156 2.02 -0.34 -42.06
C LYS A 156 2.11 1.05 -42.75
N LYS A 157 1.35 2.04 -42.24
CA LYS A 157 1.42 3.43 -42.70
C LYS A 157 2.67 4.18 -42.21
N LEU A 158 3.21 3.85 -41.03
CA LEU A 158 4.43 4.47 -40.50
C LEU A 158 5.71 3.99 -41.15
N LEU A 159 5.76 2.70 -41.56
CA LEU A 159 6.95 2.10 -42.19
C LEU A 159 7.06 2.35 -43.70
N GLY A 160 6.07 2.99 -44.34
CA GLY A 160 6.09 3.27 -45.78
C GLY A 160 6.13 1.94 -46.55
N SER A 161 5.01 1.48 -47.06
CA SER A 161 5.03 0.41 -48.05
C SER A 161 5.55 1.02 -49.35
N ASP A 162 6.76 0.65 -49.75
CA ASP A 162 7.16 0.68 -51.15
C ASP A 162 6.25 -0.21 -51.98
#